data_4c2770bd78ff0425e306cf9d34ea0641
#
_entry.id   4c2770bd78ff0425e306cf9d34ea0641
#
_cell.length_a   1.000
_cell.length_b   1.000
_cell.length_c   1.000
_cell.angle_alpha   90.00
_cell.angle_beta   90.00
_cell.angle_gamma   90.00
#
_symmetry.space_group_name_H-M   'P 1'
#
loop_
_entity.id
_entity.type
_entity.pdbx_description
1 polymer ?
#
loop_
_entity_poly.entity_id
_entity_poly.type
_entity_poly.pdbx_seq_one_letter_code
_entity_poly.pdbx_strand_id
1 'polypeptide(L)'
;MPAPKINCLNLESVDSTNTYAKNNFDVLADGTLVCAEMQTAGRGRQGRRWVSPPGTNIYASLVMKQIRNPFYATAAASLAVLALLLETLPRGGFFIKWPNDIYAGAKKVSGILCEAVSDSRGISGIIAGFGVNINLEQQELDKIDQPAASLKSLSGKSFDLGKLTGLLADKLAEYYGLYLASPEKLFAEWKSHNRILGHQVTLIEPDGTARRVQVRDIAGNGELIVEENGTLRRFNCGDVSLGKEDRFES
;
A
#
# COMPACT_ATOMS: atom_id res chain seq x y z
N MET A 1 8.09 19.87 12.40
CA MET A 1 8.62 18.87 13.36
C MET A 1 9.67 18.05 12.64
N PRO A 2 10.71 17.52 13.32
CA PRO A 2 11.65 16.60 12.64
C PRO A 2 10.90 15.35 12.17
N ALA A 3 11.40 14.73 11.08
CA ALA A 3 10.85 13.48 10.60
C ALA A 3 10.93 12.41 11.73
N PRO A 4 9.91 11.57 11.90
CA PRO A 4 9.92 10.54 12.92
C PRO A 4 11.02 9.52 12.62
N LYS A 5 11.73 9.09 13.66
CA LYS A 5 12.72 8.02 13.52
C LYS A 5 11.97 6.67 13.38
N ILE A 6 12.27 5.92 12.33
CA ILE A 6 11.75 4.57 12.17
C ILE A 6 12.71 3.56 12.80
N ASN A 7 12.18 2.70 13.67
CA ASN A 7 12.93 1.65 14.34
C ASN A 7 12.35 0.28 13.99
N CYS A 8 13.18 -0.61 13.43
CA CYS A 8 12.74 -1.95 13.04
C CYS A 8 12.68 -2.89 14.24
N LEU A 9 11.57 -3.63 14.35
CA LEU A 9 11.38 -4.78 15.21
C LEU A 9 11.21 -6.01 14.32
N ASN A 10 12.22 -6.89 14.32
CA ASN A 10 12.24 -8.06 13.45
C ASN A 10 11.71 -9.30 14.17
N LEU A 11 10.82 -10.04 13.51
CA LEU A 11 10.22 -11.28 13.96
C LEU A 11 10.51 -12.38 12.93
N GLU A 12 10.82 -13.59 13.38
CA GLU A 12 10.98 -14.73 12.47
C GLU A 12 9.63 -15.13 11.86
N SER A 13 8.61 -15.26 12.70
CA SER A 13 7.27 -15.65 12.27
C SER A 13 6.20 -14.98 13.13
N VAL A 14 5.09 -14.63 12.49
CA VAL A 14 3.92 -14.07 13.14
C VAL A 14 2.65 -14.45 12.37
N ASP A 15 1.48 -14.36 12.98
CA ASP A 15 0.21 -14.51 12.25
C ASP A 15 0.06 -13.40 11.22
N SER A 16 0.19 -12.14 11.66
CA SER A 16 0.18 -10.94 10.83
C SER A 16 0.93 -9.82 11.53
N THR A 17 1.81 -9.11 10.82
CA THR A 17 2.51 -7.94 11.36
C THR A 17 1.52 -6.84 11.79
N ASN A 18 0.39 -6.66 11.09
CA ASN A 18 -0.68 -5.75 11.51
C ASN A 18 -1.32 -6.18 12.82
N THR A 19 -1.66 -7.48 12.98
CA THR A 19 -2.25 -8.00 14.21
C THR A 19 -1.30 -7.83 15.37
N TYR A 20 -0.01 -8.18 15.18
CA TYR A 20 1.01 -7.99 16.20
C TYR A 20 1.13 -6.51 16.62
N ALA A 21 1.28 -5.61 15.64
CA ALA A 21 1.41 -4.18 15.90
C ALA A 21 0.16 -3.61 16.61
N LYS A 22 -1.03 -4.06 16.23
CA LYS A 22 -2.30 -3.64 16.84
C LYS A 22 -2.41 -4.11 18.28
N ASN A 23 -2.10 -5.38 18.55
CA ASN A 23 -2.17 -5.96 19.90
C ASN A 23 -1.14 -5.37 20.86
N ASN A 24 -0.04 -4.84 20.33
CA ASN A 24 1.03 -4.21 21.12
C ASN A 24 1.08 -2.69 20.96
N PHE A 25 0.01 -2.05 20.44
CA PHE A 25 0.00 -0.64 20.06
C PHE A 25 0.41 0.29 21.21
N ASP A 26 -0.05 0.02 22.42
CA ASP A 26 0.19 0.88 23.58
C ASP A 26 1.68 0.92 23.99
N VAL A 27 2.36 -0.22 23.88
CA VAL A 27 3.76 -0.40 24.28
C VAL A 27 4.76 -0.10 23.15
N LEU A 28 4.34 -0.25 21.89
CA LEU A 28 5.20 0.10 20.76
C LEU A 28 5.30 1.62 20.61
N ALA A 29 6.51 2.10 20.36
CA ALA A 29 6.73 3.53 20.09
C ALA A 29 6.14 3.95 18.73
N ASP A 30 5.80 5.23 18.59
CA ASP A 30 5.52 5.84 17.29
C ASP A 30 6.75 5.67 16.37
N GLY A 31 6.52 5.27 15.11
CA GLY A 31 7.60 4.96 14.17
C GLY A 31 8.20 3.55 14.34
N THR A 32 7.61 2.65 15.16
CA THR A 32 8.04 1.24 15.17
C THR A 32 7.58 0.55 13.89
N LEU A 33 8.53 -0.02 13.14
CA LEU A 33 8.31 -0.84 11.95
C LEU A 33 8.45 -2.32 12.35
N VAL A 34 7.32 -2.98 12.52
CA VAL A 34 7.28 -4.43 12.79
C VAL A 34 7.48 -5.17 11.48
N CYS A 35 8.57 -5.91 11.35
CA CYS A 35 8.92 -6.72 10.18
C CYS A 35 8.84 -8.20 10.54
N ALA A 36 8.45 -9.05 9.58
CA ALA A 36 8.47 -10.50 9.76
C ALA A 36 9.08 -11.19 8.53
N GLU A 37 9.81 -12.31 8.77
CA GLU A 37 10.32 -13.13 7.67
C GLU A 37 9.18 -13.90 6.98
N MET A 38 8.15 -14.29 7.74
CA MET A 38 6.94 -14.94 7.22
C MET A 38 5.69 -14.55 8.01
N GLN A 39 4.52 -14.65 7.36
CA GLN A 39 3.23 -14.55 8.03
C GLN A 39 2.39 -15.81 7.79
N THR A 40 1.85 -16.40 8.86
CA THR A 40 1.00 -17.59 8.76
C THR A 40 -0.45 -17.27 8.37
N ALA A 41 -0.90 -16.03 8.69
CA ALA A 41 -2.24 -15.53 8.40
C ALA A 41 -2.18 -14.08 7.86
N GLY A 42 -1.29 -13.82 6.87
CA GLY A 42 -1.17 -12.51 6.23
C GLY A 42 -2.51 -12.03 5.65
N ARG A 43 -2.84 -10.75 5.88
CA ARG A 43 -4.15 -10.18 5.55
C ARG A 43 -4.06 -9.10 4.47
N GLY A 44 -5.03 -9.10 3.57
CA GLY A 44 -5.37 -8.00 2.67
C GLY A 44 -6.71 -7.37 3.06
N ARG A 45 -7.18 -6.42 2.24
CA ARG A 45 -8.49 -5.79 2.39
C ARG A 45 -9.62 -6.81 2.14
N GLN A 46 -10.79 -6.54 2.72
CA GLN A 46 -12.02 -7.33 2.51
C GLN A 46 -11.84 -8.83 2.80
N GLY A 47 -11.04 -9.18 3.82
CA GLY A 47 -10.81 -10.57 4.22
C GLY A 47 -9.89 -11.38 3.28
N ARG A 48 -9.31 -10.78 2.23
CA ARG A 48 -8.38 -11.47 1.34
C ARG A 48 -7.11 -11.87 2.09
N ARG A 49 -6.51 -12.97 1.66
CA ARG A 49 -5.22 -13.42 2.17
C ARG A 49 -4.07 -12.74 1.43
N TRP A 50 -3.01 -12.37 2.17
CA TRP A 50 -1.71 -12.00 1.59
C TRP A 50 -0.75 -13.17 1.74
N VAL A 51 -0.29 -13.74 0.62
CA VAL A 51 0.65 -14.87 0.60
C VAL A 51 2.01 -14.40 1.09
N SER A 52 2.54 -15.04 2.14
CA SER A 52 3.73 -14.54 2.85
C SER A 52 4.75 -15.66 3.14
N PRO A 53 5.33 -16.29 2.09
CA PRO A 53 6.36 -17.31 2.29
C PRO A 53 7.65 -16.70 2.90
N PRO A 54 8.45 -17.52 3.62
CA PRO A 54 9.63 -17.01 4.33
C PRO A 54 10.71 -16.51 3.39
N GLY A 55 11.39 -15.42 3.78
CA GLY A 55 12.64 -14.96 3.17
C GLY A 55 12.55 -14.48 1.73
N THR A 56 11.35 -14.18 1.23
CA THR A 56 11.17 -13.80 -0.20
C THR A 56 10.75 -12.36 -0.42
N ASN A 57 10.03 -11.77 0.52
CA ASN A 57 9.36 -10.50 0.36
C ASN A 57 9.49 -9.63 1.62
N ILE A 58 9.06 -8.38 1.55
CA ILE A 58 8.92 -7.54 2.74
C ILE A 58 7.47 -7.63 3.24
N TYR A 59 7.32 -8.03 4.51
CA TYR A 59 6.07 -8.00 5.27
C TYR A 59 6.31 -7.14 6.48
N ALA A 60 5.69 -5.98 6.51
CA ALA A 60 5.93 -5.06 7.62
C ALA A 60 4.69 -4.22 7.95
N SER A 61 4.67 -3.67 9.16
CA SER A 61 3.61 -2.78 9.63
C SER A 61 4.21 -1.63 10.45
N LEU A 62 3.92 -0.40 10.04
CA LEU A 62 4.35 0.80 10.74
C LEU A 62 3.30 1.26 11.74
N VAL A 63 3.73 1.53 12.97
CA VAL A 63 2.92 2.16 14.01
C VAL A 63 2.96 3.68 13.84
N MET A 64 1.82 4.30 13.55
CA MET A 64 1.68 5.73 13.27
C MET A 64 0.73 6.37 14.30
N LYS A 65 1.28 6.86 15.42
CA LYS A 65 0.49 7.42 16.53
C LYS A 65 0.07 8.89 16.32
N GLN A 66 0.62 9.57 15.31
CA GLN A 66 0.31 10.98 15.03
C GLN A 66 -0.64 11.15 13.82
N ILE A 67 -1.01 10.06 13.14
CA ILE A 67 -2.02 10.04 12.06
C ILE A 67 -3.35 9.55 12.64
N ARG A 68 -4.43 10.27 12.34
CA ARG A 68 -5.81 9.94 12.73
C ARG A 68 -6.72 9.60 11.54
N ASN A 69 -6.24 9.85 10.33
CA ASN A 69 -6.99 9.57 9.10
C ASN A 69 -6.33 8.40 8.35
N PRO A 70 -7.01 7.23 8.21
CA PRO A 70 -6.48 6.06 7.52
C PRO A 70 -6.08 6.32 6.07
N PHE A 71 -6.74 7.23 5.38
CA PHE A 71 -6.38 7.60 4.02
C PHE A 71 -4.98 8.20 3.94
N TYR A 72 -4.64 9.16 4.82
CA TYR A 72 -3.31 9.77 4.82
C TYR A 72 -2.20 8.79 5.23
N ALA A 73 -2.51 7.84 6.12
CA ALA A 73 -1.58 6.74 6.42
C ALA A 73 -1.34 5.86 5.18
N THR A 74 -2.41 5.56 4.44
CA THR A 74 -2.32 4.81 3.17
C THR A 74 -1.51 5.60 2.13
N ALA A 75 -1.73 6.90 2.00
CA ALA A 75 -1.00 7.74 1.06
C ALA A 75 0.51 7.79 1.39
N ALA A 76 0.87 8.02 2.66
CA ALA A 76 2.26 8.03 3.10
C ALA A 76 2.95 6.68 2.88
N ALA A 77 2.31 5.58 3.27
CA ALA A 77 2.84 4.23 3.08
C ALA A 77 2.98 3.87 1.58
N SER A 78 1.99 4.25 0.75
CA SER A 78 2.04 4.01 -0.70
C SER A 78 3.19 4.75 -1.37
N LEU A 79 3.39 6.03 -1.03
CA LEU A 79 4.50 6.83 -1.57
C LEU A 79 5.85 6.29 -1.11
N ALA A 80 5.99 5.87 0.15
CA ALA A 80 7.22 5.27 0.65
C ALA A 80 7.58 3.97 -0.11
N VAL A 81 6.59 3.09 -0.32
CA VAL A 81 6.81 1.86 -1.11
C VAL A 81 7.08 2.19 -2.57
N LEU A 82 6.36 3.14 -3.17
CA LEU A 82 6.59 3.55 -4.56
C LEU A 82 8.02 4.11 -4.73
N ALA A 83 8.47 4.98 -3.81
CA ALA A 83 9.82 5.55 -3.85
C ALA A 83 10.91 4.48 -3.70
N LEU A 84 10.73 3.50 -2.79
CA LEU A 84 11.59 2.32 -2.68
C LEU A 84 11.70 1.59 -4.02
N LEU A 85 10.57 1.30 -4.66
CA LEU A 85 10.52 0.53 -5.91
C LEU A 85 11.17 1.28 -7.07
N LEU A 86 10.89 2.59 -7.20
CA LEU A 86 11.48 3.46 -8.23
C LEU A 86 12.99 3.63 -8.04
N GLU A 87 13.49 3.72 -6.80
CA GLU A 87 14.92 3.79 -6.53
C GLU A 87 15.62 2.45 -6.83
N THR A 88 14.96 1.33 -6.51
CA THR A 88 15.52 -0.02 -6.69
C THR A 88 15.50 -0.46 -8.17
N LEU A 89 14.44 -0.14 -8.90
CA LEU A 89 14.24 -0.49 -10.31
C LEU A 89 13.60 0.69 -11.07
N PRO A 90 14.40 1.73 -11.44
CA PRO A 90 13.87 2.98 -12.01
C PRO A 90 13.02 2.81 -13.29
N ARG A 91 13.26 1.75 -14.05
CA ARG A 91 12.50 1.44 -15.28
C ARG A 91 11.37 0.42 -15.06
N GLY A 92 10.97 0.18 -13.81
CA GLY A 92 9.95 -0.82 -13.46
C GLY A 92 8.51 -0.40 -13.79
N GLY A 93 8.28 0.85 -14.21
CA GLY A 93 6.95 1.35 -14.60
C GLY A 93 5.94 1.35 -13.45
N PHE A 94 6.42 1.57 -12.20
CA PHE A 94 5.58 1.52 -11.02
C PHE A 94 4.66 2.73 -10.90
N PHE A 95 3.43 2.49 -10.40
CA PHE A 95 2.45 3.53 -10.15
C PHE A 95 1.48 3.11 -9.03
N ILE A 96 0.81 4.09 -8.43
CA ILE A 96 -0.25 3.84 -7.47
C ILE A 96 -1.56 3.57 -8.21
N LYS A 97 -2.24 2.50 -7.82
CA LYS A 97 -3.62 2.21 -8.20
C LYS A 97 -4.52 2.41 -6.97
N TRP A 98 -5.43 3.36 -7.07
CA TRP A 98 -6.40 3.63 -6.02
C TRP A 98 -7.09 2.33 -5.52
N PRO A 99 -7.32 2.21 -4.22
CA PRO A 99 -6.94 3.19 -3.19
C PRO A 99 -5.56 2.94 -2.57
N ASN A 100 -4.94 1.75 -2.72
CA ASN A 100 -3.91 1.26 -1.81
C ASN A 100 -2.92 0.27 -2.41
N ASP A 101 -2.87 0.14 -3.72
CA ASP A 101 -2.02 -0.86 -4.37
C ASP A 101 -0.92 -0.20 -5.23
N ILE A 102 0.23 -0.86 -5.34
CA ILE A 102 1.28 -0.49 -6.28
C ILE A 102 1.34 -1.54 -7.40
N TYR A 103 1.32 -1.06 -8.62
CA TYR A 103 1.32 -1.86 -9.83
C TYR A 103 2.54 -1.57 -10.71
N ALA A 104 2.93 -2.57 -11.50
CA ALA A 104 3.80 -2.46 -12.67
C ALA A 104 3.03 -3.00 -13.88
N GLY A 105 2.66 -2.15 -14.84
CA GLY A 105 1.71 -2.51 -15.88
C GLY A 105 0.38 -3.04 -15.29
N ALA A 106 -0.04 -4.24 -15.68
CA ALA A 106 -1.28 -4.86 -15.17
C ALA A 106 -1.08 -5.73 -13.92
N LYS A 107 0.13 -5.79 -13.35
CA LYS A 107 0.49 -6.71 -12.26
C LYS A 107 0.70 -5.99 -10.95
N LYS A 108 0.11 -6.50 -9.87
CA LYS A 108 0.28 -5.96 -8.52
C LYS A 108 1.65 -6.34 -7.94
N VAL A 109 2.39 -5.34 -7.46
CA VAL A 109 3.70 -5.53 -6.82
C VAL A 109 3.60 -5.36 -5.31
N SER A 110 2.71 -4.49 -4.84
CA SER A 110 2.53 -4.24 -3.40
C SER A 110 1.07 -3.92 -3.08
N GLY A 111 0.67 -4.22 -1.85
CA GLY A 111 -0.60 -3.82 -1.27
C GLY A 111 -0.42 -3.24 0.11
N ILE A 112 -1.15 -2.18 0.42
CA ILE A 112 -1.14 -1.48 1.70
C ILE A 112 -2.47 -1.74 2.42
N LEU A 113 -2.41 -2.05 3.72
CA LEU A 113 -3.56 -2.26 4.58
C LEU A 113 -3.43 -1.40 5.85
N CYS A 114 -4.13 -0.28 5.88
CA CYS A 114 -4.19 0.59 7.05
C CYS A 114 -5.38 0.24 7.93
N GLU A 115 -5.12 0.04 9.24
CA GLU A 115 -6.13 -0.26 10.25
C GLU A 115 -6.05 0.76 11.38
N ALA A 116 -7.18 1.37 11.72
CA ALA A 116 -7.28 2.28 12.84
C ALA A 116 -7.21 1.51 14.17
N VAL A 117 -6.50 2.08 15.13
CA VAL A 117 -6.58 1.72 16.54
C VAL A 117 -7.37 2.82 17.25
N SER A 118 -8.43 2.44 17.97
CA SER A 118 -9.35 3.39 18.60
C SER A 118 -9.54 3.04 20.07
N ASP A 119 -9.76 4.07 20.88
CA ASP A 119 -10.19 3.97 22.27
C ASP A 119 -11.52 4.76 22.47
N SER A 120 -11.93 4.98 23.72
CA SER A 120 -13.16 5.71 24.06
C SER A 120 -13.14 7.19 23.60
N ARG A 121 -12.01 7.75 23.25
CA ARG A 121 -11.82 9.15 22.78
C ARG A 121 -11.75 9.26 21.26
N GLY A 122 -11.72 8.11 20.53
CA GLY A 122 -11.66 8.07 19.09
C GLY A 122 -10.41 7.32 18.56
N ILE A 123 -9.93 7.69 17.38
CA ILE A 123 -8.76 7.06 16.76
C ILE A 123 -7.48 7.51 17.49
N SER A 124 -6.78 6.54 18.10
CA SER A 124 -5.51 6.74 18.82
C SER A 124 -4.30 6.69 17.90
N GLY A 125 -4.42 6.03 16.74
CA GLY A 125 -3.40 5.95 15.71
C GLY A 125 -3.78 4.96 14.62
N ILE A 126 -2.84 4.73 13.69
CA ILE A 126 -3.02 3.84 12.55
C ILE A 126 -1.87 2.82 12.52
N ILE A 127 -2.19 1.59 12.20
CA ILE A 127 -1.22 0.57 11.79
C ILE A 127 -1.25 0.53 10.27
N ALA A 128 -0.15 0.90 9.62
CA ALA A 128 0.00 0.83 8.17
C ALA A 128 0.80 -0.43 7.79
N GLY A 129 0.10 -1.49 7.39
CA GLY A 129 0.71 -2.72 6.91
C GLY A 129 0.98 -2.69 5.41
N PHE A 130 2.06 -3.30 5.00
CA PHE A 130 2.40 -3.47 3.60
C PHE A 130 3.09 -4.80 3.34
N GLY A 131 2.69 -5.40 2.22
CA GLY A 131 3.38 -6.50 1.59
C GLY A 131 4.01 -6.00 0.28
N VAL A 132 5.32 -6.25 0.10
CA VAL A 132 6.03 -5.88 -1.13
C VAL A 132 6.66 -7.12 -1.74
N ASN A 133 6.26 -7.48 -2.94
CA ASN A 133 6.80 -8.64 -3.65
C ASN A 133 8.20 -8.32 -4.17
N ILE A 134 9.22 -8.90 -3.58
CA ILE A 134 10.63 -8.66 -3.89
C ILE A 134 11.22 -9.81 -4.70
N ASN A 135 11.39 -10.97 -4.07
CA ASN A 135 12.10 -12.13 -4.65
C ASN A 135 11.18 -13.32 -4.97
N LEU A 136 9.86 -13.13 -4.90
CA LEU A 136 8.92 -14.21 -5.21
C LEU A 136 9.08 -14.65 -6.67
N GLU A 137 9.21 -15.96 -6.88
CA GLU A 137 9.38 -16.54 -8.20
C GLU A 137 8.09 -16.48 -9.03
N GLN A 138 8.20 -16.50 -10.36
CA GLN A 138 7.03 -16.45 -11.23
C GLN A 138 6.06 -17.59 -10.95
N GLN A 139 6.55 -18.79 -10.68
CA GLN A 139 5.72 -19.96 -10.35
C GLN A 139 4.88 -19.77 -9.08
N GLU A 140 5.37 -19.02 -8.10
CA GLU A 140 4.62 -18.68 -6.89
C GLU A 140 3.63 -17.53 -7.13
N LEU A 141 4.01 -16.57 -7.96
CA LEU A 141 3.14 -15.46 -8.38
C LEU A 141 1.93 -15.96 -9.18
N ASP A 142 2.10 -16.99 -10.01
CA ASP A 142 1.04 -17.58 -10.84
C ASP A 142 -0.02 -18.33 -10.01
N LYS A 143 0.28 -18.65 -8.73
CA LYS A 143 -0.68 -19.25 -7.79
C LYS A 143 -1.57 -18.21 -7.08
N ILE A 144 -1.28 -16.92 -7.26
CA ILE A 144 -2.06 -15.83 -6.67
C ILE A 144 -3.28 -15.55 -7.55
N ASP A 145 -4.47 -15.43 -6.95
CA ASP A 145 -5.75 -15.27 -7.66
C ASP A 145 -5.85 -14.00 -8.54
N GLN A 146 -4.89 -13.10 -8.43
CA GLN A 146 -4.81 -11.87 -9.24
C GLN A 146 -3.43 -11.73 -9.89
N PRO A 147 -3.33 -11.06 -11.06
CA PRO A 147 -2.04 -10.80 -11.68
C PRO A 147 -1.08 -10.08 -10.73
N ALA A 148 0.05 -10.74 -10.43
CA ALA A 148 1.06 -10.23 -9.52
C ALA A 148 2.45 -10.25 -10.17
N ALA A 149 3.33 -9.36 -9.69
CA ALA A 149 4.75 -9.34 -10.05
C ALA A 149 5.60 -9.11 -8.80
N SER A 150 6.87 -9.47 -8.88
CA SER A 150 7.91 -9.14 -7.91
C SER A 150 9.03 -8.36 -8.60
N LEU A 151 9.90 -7.69 -7.85
CA LEU A 151 11.09 -7.07 -8.41
C LEU A 151 11.95 -8.09 -9.18
N LYS A 152 12.05 -9.32 -8.64
CA LYS A 152 12.76 -10.42 -9.31
C LYS A 152 12.13 -10.80 -10.64
N SER A 153 10.80 -10.98 -10.69
CA SER A 153 10.11 -11.36 -11.93
C SER A 153 10.18 -10.27 -13.02
N LEU A 154 10.32 -8.99 -12.63
CA LEU A 154 10.43 -7.86 -13.55
C LEU A 154 11.85 -7.63 -14.05
N SER A 155 12.89 -7.96 -13.24
CA SER A 155 14.29 -7.64 -13.53
C SER A 155 15.18 -8.84 -13.83
N GLY A 156 14.75 -10.06 -13.47
CA GLY A 156 15.56 -11.28 -13.51
C GLY A 156 16.61 -11.35 -12.38
N LYS A 157 16.62 -10.42 -11.40
CA LYS A 157 17.64 -10.34 -10.36
C LYS A 157 17.02 -10.51 -8.98
N SER A 158 17.77 -11.14 -8.06
CA SER A 158 17.39 -11.20 -6.64
C SER A 158 17.95 -9.96 -5.90
N PHE A 159 17.23 -9.57 -4.86
CA PHE A 159 17.54 -8.38 -4.05
C PHE A 159 17.77 -8.76 -2.59
N ASP A 160 18.63 -8.01 -1.90
CA ASP A 160 18.88 -8.13 -0.48
C ASP A 160 17.70 -7.50 0.31
N LEU A 161 16.94 -8.33 1.00
CA LEU A 161 15.75 -7.90 1.77
C LEU A 161 16.13 -6.95 2.91
N GLY A 162 17.26 -7.18 3.57
CA GLY A 162 17.70 -6.33 4.68
C GLY A 162 18.00 -4.91 4.21
N LYS A 163 18.72 -4.77 3.08
CA LYS A 163 18.98 -3.46 2.47
C LYS A 163 17.70 -2.77 2.03
N LEU A 164 16.77 -3.49 1.41
CA LEU A 164 15.51 -2.91 0.96
C LEU A 164 14.61 -2.53 2.15
N THR A 165 14.61 -3.31 3.24
CA THR A 165 13.87 -2.95 4.45
C THR A 165 14.45 -1.69 5.11
N GLY A 166 15.77 -1.53 5.13
CA GLY A 166 16.43 -0.30 5.58
C GLY A 166 16.02 0.91 4.73
N LEU A 167 16.10 0.79 3.40
CA LEU A 167 15.68 1.85 2.48
C LEU A 167 14.19 2.17 2.65
N LEU A 168 13.34 1.15 2.84
CA LEU A 168 11.91 1.38 3.14
C LEU A 168 11.70 2.18 4.43
N ALA A 169 12.46 1.89 5.48
CA ALA A 169 12.39 2.63 6.73
C ALA A 169 12.74 4.12 6.53
N ASP A 170 13.77 4.41 5.72
CA ASP A 170 14.14 5.80 5.38
C ASP A 170 13.01 6.51 4.62
N LYS A 171 12.42 5.84 3.61
CA LYS A 171 11.27 6.39 2.85
C LYS A 171 10.03 6.59 3.73
N LEU A 172 9.78 5.66 4.66
CA LEU A 172 8.67 5.82 5.62
C LEU A 172 8.89 7.02 6.55
N ALA A 173 10.13 7.26 7.01
CA ALA A 173 10.45 8.46 7.79
C ALA A 173 10.19 9.75 6.98
N GLU A 174 10.61 9.76 5.70
CA GLU A 174 10.42 10.87 4.78
C GLU A 174 8.93 11.20 4.61
N TYR A 175 8.12 10.24 4.19
CA TYR A 175 6.70 10.48 3.88
C TYR A 175 5.80 10.63 5.11
N TYR A 176 6.15 9.99 6.23
CA TYR A 176 5.50 10.29 7.49
C TYR A 176 5.81 11.72 7.96
N GLY A 177 7.07 12.15 7.83
CA GLY A 177 7.48 13.53 8.09
C GLY A 177 6.78 14.53 7.16
N LEU A 178 6.63 14.21 5.87
CA LEU A 178 5.90 15.06 4.91
C LEU A 178 4.43 15.23 5.33
N TYR A 179 3.76 14.15 5.76
CA TYR A 179 2.40 14.24 6.30
C TYR A 179 2.32 15.21 7.48
N LEU A 180 3.24 15.08 8.44
CA LEU A 180 3.24 15.94 9.64
C LEU A 180 3.51 17.40 9.32
N ALA A 181 4.27 17.66 8.27
CA ALA A 181 4.62 19.02 7.83
C ALA A 181 3.56 19.65 6.91
N SER A 182 3.02 18.87 5.98
CA SER A 182 2.07 19.35 4.96
C SER A 182 1.26 18.19 4.36
N PRO A 183 0.12 17.82 4.96
CA PRO A 183 -0.77 16.78 4.44
C PRO A 183 -1.21 17.05 3.00
N GLU A 184 -1.38 18.32 2.61
CA GLU A 184 -1.81 18.73 1.28
C GLU A 184 -0.74 18.40 0.22
N LYS A 185 0.55 18.57 0.54
CA LYS A 185 1.65 18.20 -0.36
C LYS A 185 1.73 16.69 -0.50
N LEU A 186 1.60 15.95 0.61
CA LEU A 186 1.54 14.48 0.57
C LEU A 186 0.41 14.01 -0.33
N PHE A 187 -0.79 14.59 -0.18
CA PHE A 187 -1.95 14.24 -1.02
C PHE A 187 -1.71 14.57 -2.49
N ALA A 188 -1.19 15.74 -2.81
CA ALA A 188 -0.91 16.15 -4.19
C ALA A 188 0.09 15.20 -4.87
N GLU A 189 1.16 14.82 -4.16
CA GLU A 189 2.14 13.87 -4.66
C GLU A 189 1.54 12.48 -4.84
N TRP A 190 0.82 11.96 -3.85
CA TRP A 190 0.13 10.66 -3.95
C TRP A 190 -0.85 10.63 -5.14
N LYS A 191 -1.62 11.69 -5.32
CA LYS A 191 -2.58 11.82 -6.41
C LYS A 191 -1.89 11.85 -7.77
N SER A 192 -0.74 12.53 -7.91
CA SER A 192 0.01 12.59 -9.17
C SER A 192 0.55 11.25 -9.63
N HIS A 193 0.80 10.33 -8.70
CA HIS A 193 1.24 8.96 -8.99
C HIS A 193 0.09 7.98 -9.23
N ASN A 194 -1.17 8.46 -9.15
CA ASN A 194 -2.35 7.60 -9.30
C ASN A 194 -2.80 7.58 -10.76
N ARG A 195 -2.44 6.51 -11.48
CA ARG A 195 -2.67 6.43 -12.93
C ARG A 195 -4.11 6.14 -13.35
N ILE A 196 -5.05 5.96 -12.43
CA ILE A 196 -6.46 5.75 -12.80
C ILE A 196 -7.19 7.06 -13.18
N LEU A 197 -6.61 8.22 -12.85
CA LEU A 197 -7.20 9.52 -13.15
C LEU A 197 -7.36 9.71 -14.66
N GLY A 198 -8.55 10.13 -15.08
CA GLY A 198 -8.86 10.36 -16.49
C GLY A 198 -9.18 9.08 -17.29
N HIS A 199 -9.13 7.90 -16.69
CA HIS A 199 -9.39 6.63 -17.38
C HIS A 199 -10.79 6.06 -17.07
N GLN A 200 -11.29 5.25 -17.99
CA GLN A 200 -12.44 4.38 -17.74
C GLN A 200 -11.96 3.15 -16.95
N VAL A 201 -12.69 2.80 -15.90
CA VAL A 201 -12.35 1.66 -15.05
C VAL A 201 -13.61 0.86 -14.73
N THR A 202 -13.45 -0.40 -14.34
CA THR A 202 -14.52 -1.15 -13.67
C THR A 202 -14.34 -0.98 -12.18
N LEU A 203 -15.26 -0.24 -11.55
CA LEU A 203 -15.37 -0.11 -10.10
C LEU A 203 -16.17 -1.30 -9.57
N ILE A 204 -15.61 -2.00 -8.59
CA ILE A 204 -16.27 -3.12 -7.91
C ILE A 204 -16.56 -2.66 -6.48
N GLU A 205 -17.85 -2.53 -6.16
CA GLU A 205 -18.33 -2.15 -4.83
C GLU A 205 -18.20 -3.32 -3.84
N PRO A 206 -18.25 -3.07 -2.50
CA PRO A 206 -18.12 -4.14 -1.50
C PRO A 206 -19.18 -5.24 -1.58
N ASP A 207 -20.35 -4.94 -2.14
CA ASP A 207 -21.44 -5.90 -2.39
C ASP A 207 -21.25 -6.75 -3.65
N GLY A 208 -20.13 -6.53 -4.38
CA GLY A 208 -19.79 -7.22 -5.63
C GLY A 208 -20.37 -6.54 -6.88
N THR A 209 -21.13 -5.46 -6.75
CA THR A 209 -21.65 -4.72 -7.91
C THR A 209 -20.49 -4.13 -8.71
N ALA A 210 -20.45 -4.46 -10.02
CA ALA A 210 -19.44 -3.97 -10.95
C ALA A 210 -20.04 -2.89 -11.87
N ARG A 211 -19.38 -1.72 -11.95
CA ARG A 211 -19.79 -0.59 -12.76
C ARG A 211 -18.65 -0.10 -13.64
N ARG A 212 -18.90 0.14 -14.93
CA ARG A 212 -17.94 0.83 -15.79
C ARG A 212 -18.14 2.34 -15.64
N VAL A 213 -17.11 3.02 -15.16
CA VAL A 213 -17.18 4.45 -14.80
C VAL A 213 -15.97 5.21 -15.33
N GLN A 214 -16.14 6.49 -15.59
CA GLN A 214 -15.05 7.41 -15.92
C GLN A 214 -14.51 8.02 -14.64
N VAL A 215 -13.23 7.80 -14.31
CA VAL A 215 -12.60 8.47 -13.17
C VAL A 215 -12.36 9.93 -13.51
N ARG A 216 -12.93 10.83 -12.70
CA ARG A 216 -12.79 12.27 -12.87
C ARG A 216 -11.76 12.86 -11.95
N ASP A 217 -11.78 12.44 -10.69
CA ASP A 217 -10.88 12.99 -9.68
C ASP A 217 -10.76 12.08 -8.44
N ILE A 218 -9.88 12.47 -7.51
CA ILE A 218 -9.81 11.96 -6.15
C ILE A 218 -9.86 13.15 -5.21
N ALA A 219 -10.83 13.16 -4.29
CA ALA A 219 -11.00 14.20 -3.30
C ALA A 219 -9.91 14.15 -2.21
N GLY A 220 -9.71 15.26 -1.50
CA GLY A 220 -8.69 15.38 -0.45
C GLY A 220 -8.84 14.41 0.74
N ASN A 221 -10.02 13.81 0.90
CA ASN A 221 -10.28 12.74 1.87
C ASN A 221 -10.07 11.32 1.29
N GLY A 222 -9.60 11.20 0.03
CA GLY A 222 -9.33 9.93 -0.65
C GLY A 222 -10.52 9.34 -1.40
N GLU A 223 -11.69 9.98 -1.38
CA GLU A 223 -12.84 9.50 -2.16
C GLU A 223 -12.58 9.57 -3.65
N LEU A 224 -12.90 8.49 -4.36
CA LEU A 224 -12.87 8.45 -5.82
C LEU A 224 -14.09 9.18 -6.37
N ILE A 225 -13.87 10.14 -7.24
CA ILE A 225 -14.93 10.87 -7.95
C ILE A 225 -15.01 10.31 -9.35
N VAL A 226 -16.17 9.73 -9.68
CA VAL A 226 -16.42 9.13 -10.98
C VAL A 226 -17.64 9.75 -11.65
N GLU A 227 -17.70 9.65 -12.97
CA GLU A 227 -18.88 9.97 -13.75
C GLU A 227 -19.47 8.67 -14.31
N GLU A 228 -20.75 8.50 -14.07
CA GLU A 228 -21.57 7.42 -14.61
C GLU A 228 -22.83 8.03 -15.25
N ASN A 229 -23.02 7.84 -16.55
CA ASN A 229 -24.16 8.36 -17.31
C ASN A 229 -24.40 9.89 -17.12
N GLY A 230 -23.33 10.68 -17.12
CA GLY A 230 -23.38 12.13 -16.93
C GLY A 230 -23.56 12.59 -15.48
N THR A 231 -23.61 11.68 -14.51
CA THR A 231 -23.76 12.01 -13.09
C THR A 231 -22.48 11.74 -12.32
N LEU A 232 -22.03 12.71 -11.51
CA LEU A 232 -20.89 12.56 -10.63
C LEU A 232 -21.30 11.78 -9.34
N ARG A 233 -20.51 10.78 -9.00
CA ARG A 233 -20.65 9.99 -7.77
C ARG A 233 -19.32 9.93 -7.02
N ARG A 234 -19.38 9.69 -5.70
CA ARG A 234 -18.21 9.57 -4.81
C ARG A 234 -18.21 8.20 -4.15
N PHE A 235 -17.02 7.59 -4.10
CA PHE A 235 -16.80 6.29 -3.48
C PHE A 235 -15.61 6.36 -2.52
N ASN A 236 -15.83 5.98 -1.27
CA ASN A 236 -14.80 5.94 -0.23
C ASN A 236 -14.15 4.55 -0.10
N CYS A 237 -14.74 3.53 -0.71
CA CYS A 237 -14.26 2.16 -0.73
C CYS A 237 -14.64 1.49 -2.06
N GLY A 238 -14.00 0.36 -2.34
CA GLY A 238 -14.18 -0.42 -3.54
C GLY A 238 -12.84 -0.91 -4.08
N ASP A 239 -12.90 -1.74 -5.10
CA ASP A 239 -11.76 -2.14 -5.90
C ASP A 239 -11.93 -1.59 -7.31
N VAL A 240 -10.83 -1.17 -7.90
CA VAL A 240 -10.81 -0.73 -9.29
C VAL A 240 -10.12 -1.80 -10.12
N SER A 241 -10.78 -2.25 -11.20
CA SER A 241 -10.18 -3.10 -12.21
C SER A 241 -9.93 -2.29 -13.49
N LEU A 242 -8.70 -2.37 -13.98
CA LEU A 242 -8.32 -1.79 -15.27
C LEU A 242 -8.75 -2.77 -16.38
N GLY A 243 -9.45 -2.28 -17.38
CA GLY A 243 -9.81 -3.05 -18.57
C GLY A 243 -8.57 -3.54 -19.34
N LYS A 244 -8.74 -4.52 -20.22
CA LYS A 244 -7.65 -4.99 -21.09
C LYS A 244 -7.13 -3.88 -22.03
N GLU A 245 -7.99 -2.90 -22.35
CA GLU A 245 -7.69 -1.76 -23.21
C GLU A 245 -7.02 -0.61 -22.45
N ASP A 246 -7.18 -0.54 -21.12
CA ASP A 246 -6.58 0.47 -20.24
C ASP A 246 -5.23 0.01 -19.67
N ARG A 247 -4.55 -0.95 -20.31
CA ARG A 247 -3.19 -1.33 -19.94
C ARG A 247 -2.30 -0.15 -20.26
N PHE A 248 -1.85 0.54 -19.22
CA PHE A 248 -0.88 1.61 -19.34
C PHE A 248 0.38 1.03 -20.00
N GLU A 249 0.57 1.34 -21.29
CA GLU A 249 1.83 1.08 -21.97
C GLU A 249 2.93 1.89 -21.25
N SER A 250 4.02 1.20 -20.93
CA SER A 250 5.19 1.69 -20.20
C SER A 250 5.97 2.74 -20.99
#